data_496dd15b6ede978dca5ff1ad421ea46b
#
_entry.id   496dd15b6ede978dca5ff1ad421ea46b
#
_cell.length_a   1.000
_cell.length_b   1.000
_cell.length_c   1.000
_cell.angle_alpha   90.00
_cell.angle_beta   90.00
_cell.angle_gamma   90.00
#
_symmetry.space_group_name_H-M   'P 1'
#
loop_
_entity.id
_entity.type
_entity.pdbx_description
1 polymer ?
#
loop_
_entity_poly.entity_id
_entity_poly.type
_entity_poly.pdbx_seq_one_letter_code
_entity_poly.pdbx_strand_id
1 'polypeptide(L)'
;MNNLTPKQYEVLEKFKREQPRITILSGAKRSGKTFLNNLMMLSHITKFQNQSLNFIIIGATIGSVWRNVLNDWELLLNKQFKIAKDGSFKLFGNNIYVFGGENAGSWKKMRGMTSAGTYINEATALHKSFITEAFSRTSHKGARIFIDTNPDNPAHYIKKEYIDHANEYLQNGQLNIMVENFRLDDNVFLNQEYVESIKKTTPKGASYDRDILGLWVAQEGIVYADFSEKENIIKSMENIKIKEYFIGVDWGFEHYGTLVVIGMDKEENYYIVEIIAKQFQYYEEYWKPLIAQKVFQYKASRIFCDSARAEYVKGLLDMGIYAENAKKDVKEGIDLVGGMFKRRILKITEKAYNSKFKDEIYSYVWGKNDEPVKEHDDVLDAVRYVLYSLKKDQGGIAYFY
;
A
#
# COMPACT_ATOMS: atom_id res chain seq x y z
N MET A 1 14.87 1.90 -29.48
CA MET A 1 13.43 1.95 -29.18
C MET A 1 13.21 1.01 -28.02
N ASN A 2 12.69 1.49 -26.88
CA ASN A 2 12.38 0.60 -25.78
C ASN A 2 11.32 -0.39 -26.25
N ASN A 3 11.60 -1.67 -26.16
CA ASN A 3 10.65 -2.70 -26.51
C ASN A 3 9.44 -2.61 -25.56
N LEU A 4 8.25 -2.41 -26.10
CA LEU A 4 7.00 -2.52 -25.35
C LEU A 4 6.64 -4.00 -25.17
N THR A 5 5.93 -4.32 -24.10
CA THR A 5 5.36 -5.66 -23.95
C THR A 5 4.22 -5.87 -24.96
N PRO A 6 3.85 -7.11 -25.29
CA PRO A 6 2.70 -7.38 -26.18
C PRO A 6 1.42 -6.67 -25.72
N LYS A 7 1.14 -6.67 -24.39
CA LYS A 7 -0.04 -5.97 -23.85
C LYS A 7 0.06 -4.45 -24.01
N GLN A 8 1.23 -3.87 -23.83
CA GLN A 8 1.44 -2.44 -24.07
C GLN A 8 1.23 -2.04 -25.52
N TYR A 9 1.68 -2.87 -26.47
CA TYR A 9 1.43 -2.66 -27.89
C TYR A 9 -0.07 -2.71 -28.22
N GLU A 10 -0.78 -3.72 -27.74
CA GLU A 10 -2.23 -3.86 -27.91
C GLU A 10 -2.97 -2.59 -27.45
N VAL A 11 -2.65 -2.14 -26.25
CA VAL A 11 -3.29 -0.95 -25.64
C VAL A 11 -2.94 0.33 -26.40
N LEU A 12 -1.68 0.48 -26.83
CA LEU A 12 -1.26 1.63 -27.61
C LEU A 12 -1.97 1.70 -28.99
N GLU A 13 -2.13 0.58 -29.67
CA GLU A 13 -2.84 0.53 -30.95
C GLU A 13 -4.35 0.84 -30.76
N LYS A 14 -4.97 0.31 -29.70
CA LYS A 14 -6.33 0.67 -29.34
C LYS A 14 -6.47 2.17 -29.04
N PHE A 15 -5.55 2.73 -28.25
CA PHE A 15 -5.51 4.16 -27.95
C PHE A 15 -5.37 5.03 -29.20
N LYS A 16 -4.51 4.64 -30.16
CA LYS A 16 -4.34 5.36 -31.44
C LYS A 16 -5.61 5.33 -32.30
N ARG A 17 -6.31 4.20 -32.33
CA ARG A 17 -7.54 4.03 -33.11
C ARG A 17 -8.71 4.78 -32.49
N GLU A 18 -8.96 4.59 -31.21
CA GLU A 18 -10.14 5.10 -30.50
C GLU A 18 -10.01 6.56 -30.06
N GLN A 19 -8.79 7.05 -29.91
CA GLN A 19 -8.51 8.43 -29.45
C GLN A 19 -9.34 8.86 -28.21
N PRO A 20 -9.37 8.08 -27.12
CA PRO A 20 -10.27 8.31 -26.00
C PRO A 20 -9.97 9.64 -25.29
N ARG A 21 -10.99 10.21 -24.66
CA ARG A 21 -10.84 11.40 -23.81
C ARG A 21 -10.12 11.06 -22.50
N ILE A 22 -10.47 9.92 -21.91
CA ILE A 22 -9.94 9.42 -20.66
C ILE A 22 -9.38 8.02 -20.90
N THR A 23 -8.15 7.78 -20.50
CA THR A 23 -7.51 6.46 -20.56
C THR A 23 -7.16 6.02 -19.15
N ILE A 24 -7.66 4.88 -18.73
CA ILE A 24 -7.42 4.29 -17.42
C ILE A 24 -6.70 2.95 -17.60
N LEU A 25 -5.47 2.87 -17.11
CA LEU A 25 -4.73 1.62 -17.02
C LEU A 25 -4.81 1.11 -15.58
N SER A 26 -5.66 0.10 -15.36
CA SER A 26 -5.84 -0.56 -14.07
C SER A 26 -5.09 -1.88 -14.05
N GLY A 27 -4.67 -2.36 -12.87
CA GLY A 27 -4.10 -3.71 -12.78
C GLY A 27 -2.97 -3.87 -11.77
N ALA A 28 -2.33 -5.03 -11.83
CA ALA A 28 -1.30 -5.47 -10.89
C ALA A 28 -0.12 -4.50 -10.77
N LYS A 29 0.52 -4.46 -9.61
CA LYS A 29 1.79 -3.73 -9.42
C LYS A 29 2.84 -4.27 -10.38
N ARG A 30 3.76 -3.41 -10.85
CA ARG A 30 4.85 -3.75 -11.79
C ARG A 30 4.43 -4.34 -13.15
N SER A 31 3.16 -4.26 -13.51
CA SER A 31 2.64 -4.77 -14.79
C SER A 31 2.97 -3.89 -16.02
N GLY A 32 3.65 -2.74 -15.83
CA GLY A 32 4.08 -1.86 -16.92
C GLY A 32 3.08 -0.75 -17.28
N LYS A 33 2.00 -0.56 -16.52
CA LYS A 33 0.97 0.50 -16.71
C LYS A 33 1.57 1.90 -16.73
N THR A 34 2.32 2.25 -15.68
CA THR A 34 2.91 3.57 -15.48
C THR A 34 3.85 3.94 -16.62
N PHE A 35 4.68 2.99 -17.06
CA PHE A 35 5.57 3.21 -18.20
C PHE A 35 4.79 3.53 -19.49
N LEU A 36 3.72 2.80 -19.78
CA LEU A 36 2.90 3.08 -20.96
C LEU A 36 2.20 4.44 -20.86
N ASN A 37 1.65 4.80 -19.69
CA ASN A 37 1.05 6.12 -19.48
C ASN A 37 2.09 7.26 -19.61
N ASN A 38 3.31 7.04 -19.14
CA ASN A 38 4.42 7.98 -19.32
C ASN A 38 4.65 8.26 -20.82
N LEU A 39 4.71 7.23 -21.65
CA LEU A 39 4.87 7.38 -23.10
C LEU A 39 3.68 8.08 -23.77
N MET A 40 2.45 7.70 -23.40
CA MET A 40 1.23 8.30 -23.95
C MET A 40 1.11 9.78 -23.58
N MET A 41 1.42 10.14 -22.33
CA MET A 41 1.39 11.54 -21.88
C MET A 41 2.47 12.37 -22.57
N LEU A 42 3.71 11.88 -22.68
CA LEU A 42 4.78 12.57 -23.45
C LEU A 42 4.37 12.76 -24.91
N SER A 43 3.84 11.73 -25.55
CA SER A 43 3.33 11.82 -26.92
C SER A 43 2.18 12.84 -27.04
N HIS A 44 1.34 12.95 -26.02
CA HIS A 44 0.27 13.94 -26.00
C HIS A 44 0.80 15.36 -25.84
N ILE A 45 1.78 15.59 -24.96
CA ILE A 45 2.41 16.93 -24.78
C ILE A 45 3.10 17.38 -26.09
N THR A 46 3.75 16.47 -26.82
CA THR A 46 4.42 16.83 -28.10
C THR A 46 3.44 17.29 -29.18
N LYS A 47 2.18 16.84 -29.17
CA LYS A 47 1.17 17.33 -30.11
C LYS A 47 0.87 18.83 -29.96
N PHE A 48 1.15 19.37 -28.78
CA PHE A 48 0.94 20.77 -28.43
C PHE A 48 2.27 21.53 -28.31
N GLN A 49 3.33 21.08 -28.93
CA GLN A 49 4.66 21.69 -28.84
C GLN A 49 4.63 23.19 -29.15
N ASN A 50 5.30 23.98 -28.31
CA ASN A 50 5.46 25.44 -28.43
C ASN A 50 4.14 26.25 -28.36
N GLN A 51 3.10 25.72 -27.73
CA GLN A 51 1.82 26.43 -27.57
C GLN A 51 1.67 27.11 -26.19
N SER A 52 2.66 27.01 -25.32
CA SER A 52 2.65 27.59 -23.97
C SER A 52 1.45 27.15 -23.12
N LEU A 53 0.91 25.95 -23.37
CA LEU A 53 -0.22 25.40 -22.62
C LEU A 53 0.24 24.77 -21.31
N ASN A 54 -0.74 24.58 -20.42
CA ASN A 54 -0.50 23.90 -19.14
C ASN A 54 -0.87 22.42 -19.22
N PHE A 55 -0.05 21.60 -18.57
CA PHE A 55 -0.29 20.18 -18.33
C PHE A 55 -0.14 19.91 -16.85
N ILE A 56 -0.88 18.95 -16.33
CA ILE A 56 -0.93 18.62 -14.91
C ILE A 56 -0.48 17.18 -14.70
N ILE A 57 0.40 16.95 -13.72
CA ILE A 57 0.78 15.62 -13.25
C ILE A 57 0.46 15.53 -11.76
N ILE A 58 -0.25 14.49 -11.36
CA ILE A 58 -0.71 14.27 -9.98
C ILE A 58 -0.25 12.89 -9.52
N GLY A 59 0.22 12.80 -8.29
CA GLY A 59 0.44 11.56 -7.56
C GLY A 59 0.16 11.75 -6.08
N ALA A 60 0.31 10.72 -5.26
CA ALA A 60 0.11 10.82 -3.82
C ALA A 60 0.96 11.94 -3.23
N THR A 61 2.26 11.97 -3.54
CA THR A 61 3.18 13.05 -3.19
C THR A 61 3.93 13.56 -4.42
N ILE A 62 4.55 14.74 -4.33
CA ILE A 62 5.48 15.21 -5.36
C ILE A 62 6.66 14.22 -5.50
N GLY A 63 7.12 13.64 -4.38
CA GLY A 63 8.18 12.63 -4.39
C GLY A 63 7.79 11.34 -5.13
N SER A 64 6.54 10.89 -5.03
CA SER A 64 6.05 9.73 -5.80
C SER A 64 5.96 10.04 -7.29
N VAL A 65 5.48 11.24 -7.66
CA VAL A 65 5.48 11.68 -9.07
C VAL A 65 6.90 11.71 -9.64
N TRP A 66 7.85 12.20 -8.83
CA TRP A 66 9.24 12.21 -9.26
C TRP A 66 9.74 10.79 -9.57
N ARG A 67 9.58 9.87 -8.63
CA ARG A 67 10.05 8.48 -8.79
C ARG A 67 9.37 7.73 -9.92
N ASN A 68 8.03 7.88 -10.05
CA ASN A 68 7.23 7.05 -10.95
C ASN A 68 7.08 7.63 -12.35
N VAL A 69 7.22 8.95 -12.49
CA VAL A 69 6.93 9.65 -13.76
C VAL A 69 8.15 10.42 -14.25
N LEU A 70 8.67 11.36 -13.45
CA LEU A 70 9.69 12.28 -13.96
C LEU A 70 11.04 11.61 -14.17
N ASN A 71 11.44 10.65 -13.33
CA ASN A 71 12.66 9.87 -13.55
C ASN A 71 12.61 9.11 -14.90
N ASP A 72 11.47 8.49 -15.21
CA ASP A 72 11.29 7.82 -16.51
C ASP A 72 11.38 8.82 -17.67
N TRP A 73 10.78 10.00 -17.52
CA TRP A 73 10.84 11.05 -18.55
C TRP A 73 12.25 11.60 -18.73
N GLU A 74 13.01 11.76 -17.64
CA GLU A 74 14.43 12.17 -17.74
C GLU A 74 15.27 11.16 -18.53
N LEU A 75 15.06 9.87 -18.27
CA LEU A 75 15.74 8.79 -19.00
C LEU A 75 15.31 8.74 -20.47
N LEU A 76 14.02 8.81 -20.76
CA LEU A 76 13.47 8.75 -22.13
C LEU A 76 13.89 9.93 -22.99
N LEU A 77 14.01 11.10 -22.40
CA LEU A 77 14.32 12.35 -23.11
C LEU A 77 15.81 12.75 -23.01
N ASN A 78 16.59 11.99 -22.25
CA ASN A 78 17.96 12.31 -21.89
C ASN A 78 18.11 13.78 -21.42
N LYS A 79 17.22 14.19 -20.51
CA LYS A 79 17.10 15.56 -20.02
C LYS A 79 16.75 15.59 -18.54
N GLN A 80 17.45 16.40 -17.75
CA GLN A 80 17.12 16.62 -16.35
C GLN A 80 16.04 17.72 -16.20
N PHE A 81 15.12 17.52 -15.28
CA PHE A 81 14.09 18.49 -14.90
C PHE A 81 14.45 19.19 -13.60
N LYS A 82 14.16 20.48 -13.55
CA LYS A 82 14.21 21.28 -12.31
C LYS A 82 12.83 21.87 -12.05
N ILE A 83 12.18 21.38 -11.01
CA ILE A 83 10.88 21.91 -10.59
C ILE A 83 11.10 23.25 -9.91
N ALA A 84 10.42 24.28 -10.39
CA ALA A 84 10.43 25.62 -9.83
C ALA A 84 9.65 25.65 -8.48
N LYS A 85 9.76 26.75 -7.73
CA LYS A 85 9.06 26.91 -6.43
C LYS A 85 7.54 26.81 -6.52
N ASP A 86 6.96 27.14 -7.66
CA ASP A 86 5.52 27.01 -7.94
C ASP A 86 5.08 25.59 -8.34
N GLY A 87 5.99 24.63 -8.33
CA GLY A 87 5.72 23.23 -8.69
C GLY A 87 5.75 22.96 -10.20
N SER A 88 6.27 23.87 -11.03
CA SER A 88 6.26 23.74 -12.48
C SER A 88 7.65 23.55 -13.10
N PHE A 89 7.69 23.04 -14.33
CA PHE A 89 8.86 23.05 -15.22
C PHE A 89 8.42 23.16 -16.70
N LYS A 90 9.38 23.46 -17.58
CA LYS A 90 9.12 23.58 -19.02
C LYS A 90 9.47 22.30 -19.78
N LEU A 91 8.52 21.82 -20.61
CA LEU A 91 8.73 20.71 -21.52
C LEU A 91 8.06 20.97 -22.88
N PHE A 92 8.83 20.83 -23.96
CA PHE A 92 8.36 21.08 -25.34
C PHE A 92 7.64 22.42 -25.51
N GLY A 93 8.11 23.48 -24.84
CA GLY A 93 7.51 24.82 -24.89
C GLY A 93 6.23 24.99 -24.10
N ASN A 94 5.82 23.99 -23.32
CA ASN A 94 4.63 24.01 -22.45
C ASN A 94 5.02 24.06 -20.96
N ASN A 95 4.07 24.38 -20.10
CA ASN A 95 4.21 24.37 -18.66
C ASN A 95 3.70 23.03 -18.09
N ILE A 96 4.51 22.36 -17.31
CA ILE A 96 4.12 21.12 -16.63
C ILE A 96 4.06 21.41 -15.14
N TYR A 97 2.88 21.23 -14.54
CA TYR A 97 2.64 21.43 -13.10
C TYR A 97 2.54 20.09 -12.40
N VAL A 98 3.24 19.96 -11.28
CA VAL A 98 3.30 18.73 -10.47
C VAL A 98 2.63 18.97 -9.13
N PHE A 99 1.66 18.10 -8.78
CA PHE A 99 0.93 18.17 -7.53
C PHE A 99 0.98 16.87 -6.74
N GLY A 100 1.05 16.99 -5.40
CA GLY A 100 0.83 15.90 -4.45
C GLY A 100 -0.58 15.96 -3.89
N GLY A 101 -1.27 14.83 -3.87
CA GLY A 101 -2.69 14.70 -3.53
C GLY A 101 -3.01 14.09 -2.17
N GLU A 102 -2.03 13.96 -1.26
CA GLU A 102 -2.22 13.34 0.07
C GLU A 102 -3.21 14.12 0.97
N ASN A 103 -3.23 15.44 0.86
CA ASN A 103 -4.05 16.27 1.74
C ASN A 103 -5.32 16.75 1.03
N ALA A 104 -6.47 16.56 1.67
CA ALA A 104 -7.79 16.94 1.14
C ALA A 104 -7.93 18.41 0.71
N GLY A 105 -7.05 19.32 1.13
CA GLY A 105 -7.07 20.73 0.74
C GLY A 105 -6.13 21.11 -0.40
N SER A 106 -5.19 20.25 -0.79
CA SER A 106 -4.13 20.59 -1.77
C SER A 106 -4.64 20.79 -3.19
N TRP A 107 -5.81 20.24 -3.55
CA TRP A 107 -6.48 20.47 -4.84
C TRP A 107 -6.75 21.94 -5.16
N LYS A 108 -6.84 22.79 -4.12
CA LYS A 108 -7.06 24.26 -4.28
C LYS A 108 -5.97 24.92 -5.11
N LYS A 109 -4.76 24.33 -5.14
CA LYS A 109 -3.64 24.85 -5.94
C LYS A 109 -3.87 24.74 -7.45
N MET A 110 -4.78 23.88 -7.90
CA MET A 110 -5.14 23.72 -9.32
C MET A 110 -6.23 24.69 -9.77
N ARG A 111 -6.87 25.43 -8.85
CA ARG A 111 -7.96 26.37 -9.20
C ARG A 111 -7.47 27.44 -10.16
N GLY A 112 -8.33 27.78 -11.13
CA GLY A 112 -8.04 28.80 -12.13
C GLY A 112 -7.14 28.33 -13.28
N MET A 113 -6.64 27.10 -13.26
CA MET A 113 -5.84 26.55 -14.36
C MET A 113 -6.74 25.97 -15.44
N THR A 114 -6.31 26.06 -16.69
CA THR A 114 -6.82 25.29 -17.82
C THR A 114 -5.71 24.36 -18.30
N SER A 115 -5.95 23.06 -18.32
CA SER A 115 -5.00 22.04 -18.74
C SER A 115 -5.35 21.44 -20.09
N ALA A 116 -4.33 21.25 -20.94
CA ALA A 116 -4.43 20.52 -22.21
C ALA A 116 -4.21 19.01 -22.05
N GLY A 117 -3.77 18.56 -20.88
CA GLY A 117 -3.66 17.15 -20.55
C GLY A 117 -3.29 16.95 -19.07
N THR A 118 -3.86 15.92 -18.47
CA THR A 118 -3.62 15.57 -17.06
C THR A 118 -3.22 14.12 -16.94
N TYR A 119 -2.18 13.85 -16.18
CA TYR A 119 -1.78 12.50 -15.79
C TYR A 119 -1.96 12.32 -14.28
N ILE A 120 -2.67 11.28 -13.91
CA ILE A 120 -2.99 10.91 -12.54
C ILE A 120 -2.34 9.55 -12.25
N ASN A 121 -1.26 9.58 -11.49
CA ASN A 121 -0.51 8.39 -11.09
C ASN A 121 -1.05 7.85 -9.76
N GLU A 122 -1.30 6.53 -9.70
CA GLU A 122 -1.82 5.82 -8.52
C GLU A 122 -3.14 6.41 -8.00
N ALA A 123 -4.15 6.51 -8.86
CA ALA A 123 -5.40 7.23 -8.59
C ALA A 123 -6.16 6.75 -7.34
N THR A 124 -6.08 5.46 -6.97
CA THR A 124 -6.72 4.93 -5.74
C THR A 124 -6.10 5.47 -4.45
N ALA A 125 -4.87 5.96 -4.49
CA ALA A 125 -4.21 6.59 -3.35
C ALA A 125 -4.59 8.07 -3.15
N LEU A 126 -5.44 8.65 -4.03
CA LEU A 126 -5.77 10.07 -4.02
C LEU A 126 -7.15 10.32 -3.43
N HIS A 127 -7.29 11.45 -2.75
CA HIS A 127 -8.60 11.90 -2.29
C HIS A 127 -9.50 12.28 -3.49
N LYS A 128 -10.76 11.90 -3.46
CA LYS A 128 -11.75 12.13 -4.54
C LYS A 128 -11.80 13.57 -5.05
N SER A 129 -11.71 14.56 -4.14
CA SER A 129 -11.73 15.97 -4.52
C SER A 129 -10.60 16.38 -5.46
N PHE A 130 -9.44 15.69 -5.35
CA PHE A 130 -8.29 15.93 -6.25
C PHE A 130 -8.59 15.49 -7.67
N ILE A 131 -9.16 14.29 -7.80
CA ILE A 131 -9.56 13.73 -9.10
C ILE A 131 -10.62 14.61 -9.75
N THR A 132 -11.66 14.98 -9.00
CA THR A 132 -12.75 15.85 -9.50
C THR A 132 -12.23 17.19 -9.99
N GLU A 133 -11.33 17.83 -9.23
CA GLU A 133 -10.74 19.11 -9.66
C GLU A 133 -9.87 18.95 -10.90
N ALA A 134 -9.03 17.90 -10.97
CA ALA A 134 -8.19 17.62 -12.13
C ALA A 134 -9.01 17.45 -13.42
N PHE A 135 -10.11 16.73 -13.35
CA PHE A 135 -11.04 16.56 -14.46
C PHE A 135 -11.65 17.89 -14.90
N SER A 136 -12.11 18.70 -13.93
CA SER A 136 -12.64 20.06 -14.18
C SER A 136 -11.61 20.98 -14.85
N ARG A 137 -10.34 20.87 -14.49
CA ARG A 137 -9.26 21.72 -15.06
C ARG A 137 -8.81 21.25 -16.44
N THR A 138 -9.04 20.00 -16.82
CA THR A 138 -8.61 19.44 -18.10
C THR A 138 -9.66 19.77 -19.19
N SER A 139 -9.75 21.05 -19.56
CA SER A 139 -10.83 21.59 -20.38
C SER A 139 -10.39 22.20 -21.73
N HIS A 140 -9.09 22.20 -22.04
CA HIS A 140 -8.61 22.68 -23.34
C HIS A 140 -9.16 21.84 -24.49
N LYS A 141 -9.31 22.43 -25.68
CA LYS A 141 -9.72 21.67 -26.89
C LYS A 141 -8.72 20.56 -27.19
N GLY A 142 -9.21 19.32 -27.31
CA GLY A 142 -8.36 18.14 -27.53
C GLY A 142 -7.61 17.64 -26.29
N ALA A 143 -7.92 18.17 -25.11
CA ALA A 143 -7.32 17.71 -23.85
C ALA A 143 -7.66 16.23 -23.56
N ARG A 144 -6.73 15.56 -22.86
CA ARG A 144 -6.87 14.15 -22.48
C ARG A 144 -6.47 13.94 -21.02
N ILE A 145 -7.02 12.89 -20.43
CA ILE A 145 -6.71 12.46 -19.07
C ILE A 145 -6.15 11.03 -19.14
N PHE A 146 -4.98 10.84 -18.54
CA PHE A 146 -4.33 9.55 -18.39
C PHE A 146 -4.32 9.17 -16.91
N ILE A 147 -4.72 7.96 -16.59
CA ILE A 147 -4.81 7.47 -15.22
C ILE A 147 -4.14 6.10 -15.15
N ASP A 148 -3.26 5.88 -14.19
CA ASP A 148 -2.95 4.53 -13.77
C ASP A 148 -3.41 4.30 -12.34
N THR A 149 -3.74 3.06 -12.03
CA THR A 149 -4.18 2.68 -10.69
C THR A 149 -3.98 1.18 -10.43
N ASN A 150 -3.77 0.85 -9.18
CA ASN A 150 -3.88 -0.52 -8.71
C ASN A 150 -5.34 -0.77 -8.28
N PRO A 151 -5.87 -1.99 -8.45
CA PRO A 151 -7.20 -2.32 -7.96
C PRO A 151 -7.33 -2.18 -6.45
N ASP A 152 -8.52 -1.84 -6.03
CA ASP A 152 -8.94 -1.79 -4.63
C ASP A 152 -10.33 -2.44 -4.50
N ASN A 153 -11.12 -2.06 -3.50
CA ASN A 153 -12.50 -2.52 -3.32
C ASN A 153 -13.38 -2.13 -4.52
N PRO A 154 -14.25 -3.00 -5.02
CA PRO A 154 -15.22 -2.67 -6.07
C PRO A 154 -16.13 -1.48 -5.75
N ALA A 155 -16.31 -1.14 -4.46
CA ALA A 155 -17.07 0.03 -4.05
C ALA A 155 -16.28 1.35 -4.14
N HIS A 156 -14.96 1.30 -4.42
CA HIS A 156 -14.12 2.48 -4.53
C HIS A 156 -14.61 3.42 -5.65
N TYR A 157 -14.59 4.74 -5.41
CA TYR A 157 -15.14 5.74 -6.34
C TYR A 157 -14.49 5.70 -7.74
N ILE A 158 -13.20 5.39 -7.86
CA ILE A 158 -12.52 5.22 -9.16
C ILE A 158 -13.18 4.09 -9.97
N LYS A 159 -13.52 2.98 -9.30
CA LYS A 159 -14.21 1.86 -9.96
C LYS A 159 -15.60 2.27 -10.41
N LYS A 160 -16.41 2.76 -9.47
CA LYS A 160 -17.83 3.06 -9.72
C LYS A 160 -18.06 4.23 -10.67
N GLU A 161 -17.28 5.30 -10.55
CA GLU A 161 -17.54 6.55 -11.28
C GLU A 161 -16.81 6.62 -12.63
N TYR A 162 -15.77 5.78 -12.83
CA TYR A 162 -14.96 5.84 -14.05
C TYR A 162 -14.76 4.48 -14.71
N ILE A 163 -14.28 3.44 -13.98
CA ILE A 163 -13.97 2.15 -14.62
C ILE A 163 -15.24 1.44 -15.08
N ASP A 164 -16.34 1.47 -14.31
CA ASP A 164 -17.62 0.86 -14.66
C ASP A 164 -18.31 1.57 -15.85
N HIS A 165 -17.86 2.77 -16.19
CA HIS A 165 -18.27 3.55 -17.36
C HIS A 165 -17.35 3.38 -18.57
N ALA A 166 -16.60 2.27 -18.62
CA ALA A 166 -15.76 1.93 -19.76
C ALA A 166 -16.58 1.79 -21.03
N ASN A 167 -16.00 2.23 -22.15
CA ASN A 167 -16.62 2.18 -23.47
C ASN A 167 -17.86 3.07 -23.68
N GLU A 168 -18.10 4.04 -22.82
CA GLU A 168 -19.07 5.10 -23.10
C GLU A 168 -18.54 6.09 -24.14
N TYR A 169 -19.43 6.57 -25.01
CA TYR A 169 -19.11 7.51 -26.08
C TYR A 169 -19.75 8.88 -25.84
N LEU A 170 -19.03 9.92 -26.23
CA LEU A 170 -19.55 11.28 -26.28
C LEU A 170 -20.54 11.44 -27.48
N GLN A 171 -21.35 12.51 -27.46
CA GLN A 171 -22.30 12.79 -28.52
C GLN A 171 -21.66 12.95 -29.92
N ASN A 172 -20.40 13.35 -29.97
CA ASN A 172 -19.62 13.48 -31.20
C ASN A 172 -19.02 12.14 -31.71
N GLY A 173 -19.35 11.02 -31.07
CA GLY A 173 -18.83 9.69 -31.42
C GLY A 173 -17.41 9.37 -30.89
N GLN A 174 -16.80 10.28 -30.15
CA GLN A 174 -15.50 10.01 -29.53
C GLN A 174 -15.68 9.09 -28.32
N LEU A 175 -14.79 8.09 -28.17
CA LEU A 175 -14.74 7.28 -26.96
C LEU A 175 -14.41 8.17 -25.75
N ASN A 176 -15.28 8.17 -24.76
CA ASN A 176 -15.06 8.95 -23.53
C ASN A 176 -14.06 8.25 -22.62
N ILE A 177 -14.32 7.00 -22.24
CA ILE A 177 -13.49 6.27 -21.28
C ILE A 177 -13.01 4.95 -21.89
N MET A 178 -11.69 4.82 -22.03
CA MET A 178 -11.01 3.56 -22.31
C MET A 178 -10.41 3.00 -21.04
N VAL A 179 -10.73 1.76 -20.72
CA VAL A 179 -10.15 1.04 -19.57
C VAL A 179 -9.42 -0.19 -20.05
N GLU A 180 -8.21 -0.39 -19.57
CA GLU A 180 -7.42 -1.60 -19.84
C GLU A 180 -6.88 -2.20 -18.55
N ASN A 181 -7.02 -3.51 -18.42
CA ASN A 181 -6.52 -4.24 -17.27
C ASN A 181 -5.16 -4.88 -17.57
N PHE A 182 -4.25 -4.78 -16.59
CA PHE A 182 -2.91 -5.33 -16.64
C PHE A 182 -2.71 -6.35 -15.52
N ARG A 183 -2.20 -7.53 -15.86
CA ARG A 183 -1.77 -8.56 -14.93
C ARG A 183 -0.26 -8.47 -14.71
N LEU A 184 0.24 -9.06 -13.64
CA LEU A 184 1.69 -9.14 -13.41
C LEU A 184 2.43 -9.78 -14.58
N ASP A 185 1.86 -10.84 -15.17
CA ASP A 185 2.44 -11.59 -16.28
C ASP A 185 2.49 -10.81 -17.61
N ASP A 186 1.76 -9.71 -17.74
CA ASP A 186 1.81 -8.88 -18.95
C ASP A 186 3.15 -8.14 -19.07
N ASN A 187 3.94 -8.08 -17.98
CA ASN A 187 5.28 -7.51 -18.01
C ASN A 187 6.35 -8.61 -18.21
N VAL A 188 6.58 -8.95 -19.46
CA VAL A 188 7.56 -9.97 -19.88
C VAL A 188 9.02 -9.59 -19.59
N PHE A 189 9.30 -8.35 -19.15
CA PHE A 189 10.64 -7.89 -18.80
C PHE A 189 11.01 -8.13 -17.35
N LEU A 190 10.05 -8.59 -16.52
CA LEU A 190 10.35 -8.97 -15.15
C LEU A 190 11.17 -10.26 -15.10
N ASN A 191 12.06 -10.34 -14.13
CA ASN A 191 12.78 -11.57 -13.85
C ASN A 191 11.77 -12.66 -13.46
N GLN A 192 11.88 -13.86 -14.08
CA GLN A 192 10.98 -14.98 -13.81
C GLN A 192 11.04 -15.44 -12.35
N GLU A 193 12.22 -15.45 -11.76
CA GLU A 193 12.43 -15.80 -10.36
C GLU A 193 11.67 -14.84 -9.43
N TYR A 194 11.69 -13.53 -9.74
CA TYR A 194 10.88 -12.54 -9.08
C TYR A 194 9.38 -12.84 -9.21
N VAL A 195 8.89 -13.10 -10.43
CA VAL A 195 7.47 -13.37 -10.70
C VAL A 195 6.99 -14.62 -9.95
N GLU A 196 7.79 -15.68 -9.94
CA GLU A 196 7.49 -16.89 -9.19
C GLU A 196 7.47 -16.63 -7.68
N SER A 197 8.47 -15.91 -7.19
CA SER A 197 8.58 -15.59 -5.77
C SER A 197 7.37 -14.78 -5.29
N ILE A 198 7.02 -13.69 -5.98
CA ILE A 198 5.88 -12.84 -5.59
C ILE A 198 4.55 -13.62 -5.63
N LYS A 199 4.32 -14.46 -6.65
CA LYS A 199 3.14 -15.32 -6.74
C LYS A 199 3.05 -16.34 -5.60
N LYS A 200 4.19 -16.87 -5.16
CA LYS A 200 4.25 -17.83 -4.04
C LYS A 200 4.05 -17.13 -2.68
N THR A 201 4.50 -15.91 -2.54
CA THR A 201 4.49 -15.19 -1.25
C THR A 201 3.25 -14.33 -1.04
N THR A 202 2.57 -13.89 -2.12
CA THR A 202 1.32 -13.14 -1.98
C THR A 202 0.21 -14.01 -1.39
N PRO A 203 -0.47 -13.59 -0.30
CA PRO A 203 -1.59 -14.32 0.29
C PRO A 203 -2.67 -14.64 -0.75
N LYS A 204 -3.28 -15.83 -0.63
CA LYS A 204 -4.41 -16.20 -1.48
C LYS A 204 -5.64 -15.34 -1.21
N GLY A 205 -6.57 -15.30 -2.17
CA GLY A 205 -7.78 -14.49 -2.09
C GLY A 205 -7.56 -13.09 -2.64
N ALA A 206 -8.18 -12.08 -2.06
CA ALA A 206 -8.25 -10.74 -2.63
C ALA A 206 -6.88 -10.08 -2.86
N SER A 207 -5.88 -10.32 -1.98
CA SER A 207 -4.52 -9.79 -2.20
C SER A 207 -3.91 -10.38 -3.49
N TYR A 208 -4.04 -11.69 -3.73
CA TYR A 208 -3.56 -12.31 -4.96
C TYR A 208 -4.32 -11.81 -6.19
N ASP A 209 -5.63 -11.72 -6.08
CA ASP A 209 -6.48 -11.27 -7.18
C ASP A 209 -6.19 -9.83 -7.56
N ARG A 210 -5.90 -8.96 -6.60
CA ARG A 210 -5.53 -7.55 -6.84
C ARG A 210 -4.10 -7.41 -7.35
N ASP A 211 -3.13 -7.95 -6.63
CA ASP A 211 -1.71 -7.67 -6.85
C ASP A 211 -1.11 -8.49 -8.00
N ILE A 212 -1.68 -9.67 -8.31
CA ILE A 212 -1.19 -10.56 -9.38
C ILE A 212 -2.11 -10.51 -10.60
N LEU A 213 -3.44 -10.67 -10.40
CA LEU A 213 -4.38 -10.73 -11.51
C LEU A 213 -4.93 -9.37 -11.92
N GLY A 214 -4.72 -8.34 -11.10
CA GLY A 214 -5.17 -6.97 -11.38
C GLY A 214 -6.68 -6.79 -11.27
N LEU A 215 -7.36 -7.59 -10.45
CA LEU A 215 -8.82 -7.61 -10.34
C LEU A 215 -9.32 -6.69 -9.23
N TRP A 216 -10.46 -6.04 -9.45
CA TRP A 216 -11.19 -5.29 -8.45
C TRP A 216 -12.08 -6.26 -7.67
N VAL A 217 -11.63 -6.67 -6.48
CA VAL A 217 -12.31 -7.65 -5.64
C VAL A 217 -12.42 -7.13 -4.21
N ALA A 218 -13.51 -7.46 -3.54
CA ALA A 218 -13.68 -7.19 -2.11
C ALA A 218 -12.91 -8.22 -1.28
N GLN A 219 -12.38 -7.79 -0.15
CA GLN A 219 -11.89 -8.71 0.86
C GLN A 219 -13.09 -9.36 1.56
N GLU A 220 -13.08 -10.68 1.66
CA GLU A 220 -14.13 -11.46 2.32
C GLU A 220 -13.51 -12.57 3.17
N GLY A 221 -14.22 -12.95 4.24
CA GLY A 221 -13.79 -14.04 5.12
C GLY A 221 -12.72 -13.63 6.13
N ILE A 222 -11.97 -14.61 6.61
CA ILE A 222 -10.96 -14.45 7.66
C ILE A 222 -9.75 -13.68 7.14
N VAL A 223 -9.30 -12.69 7.93
CA VAL A 223 -8.17 -11.82 7.55
C VAL A 223 -6.89 -12.64 7.33
N TYR A 224 -6.57 -13.57 8.22
CA TYR A 224 -5.39 -14.41 8.14
C TYR A 224 -5.70 -15.84 7.65
N ALA A 225 -6.31 -15.94 6.47
CA ALA A 225 -6.72 -17.23 5.87
C ALA A 225 -5.55 -18.20 5.59
N ASP A 226 -4.32 -17.71 5.51
CA ASP A 226 -3.12 -18.54 5.31
C ASP A 226 -2.56 -19.14 6.63
N PHE A 227 -3.13 -18.77 7.79
CA PHE A 227 -2.75 -19.41 9.05
C PHE A 227 -3.16 -20.89 9.06
N SER A 228 -2.27 -21.76 9.52
CA SER A 228 -2.49 -23.20 9.63
C SER A 228 -1.99 -23.72 10.96
N GLU A 229 -2.88 -24.31 11.76
CA GLU A 229 -2.49 -24.91 13.04
C GLU A 229 -1.35 -25.93 12.86
N LYS A 230 -1.43 -26.75 11.84
CA LYS A 230 -0.44 -27.78 11.55
C LYS A 230 0.96 -27.21 11.27
N GLU A 231 1.02 -26.07 10.58
CA GLU A 231 2.28 -25.55 10.05
C GLU A 231 2.83 -24.38 10.89
N ASN A 232 1.94 -23.60 11.54
CA ASN A 232 2.34 -22.40 12.27
C ASN A 232 2.43 -22.62 13.79
N ILE A 233 1.86 -23.72 14.36
CA ILE A 233 1.98 -24.00 15.80
C ILE A 233 3.19 -24.88 16.06
N ILE A 234 3.96 -24.52 17.08
CA ILE A 234 5.10 -25.31 17.57
C ILE A 234 4.86 -25.75 19.02
N LYS A 235 5.21 -27.00 19.32
CA LYS A 235 5.01 -27.60 20.63
C LYS A 235 6.09 -27.22 21.64
N SER A 236 7.32 -26.99 21.19
CA SER A 236 8.46 -26.69 22.06
C SER A 236 9.41 -25.68 21.41
N MET A 237 10.06 -24.88 22.24
CA MET A 237 11.11 -23.94 21.86
C MET A 237 12.54 -24.49 22.12
N GLU A 238 12.67 -25.74 22.63
CA GLU A 238 13.95 -26.28 23.13
C GLU A 238 15.10 -26.26 22.11
N ASN A 239 14.78 -26.48 20.83
CA ASN A 239 15.78 -26.51 19.76
C ASN A 239 15.88 -25.18 19.00
N ILE A 240 15.15 -24.14 19.40
CA ILE A 240 15.10 -22.84 18.74
C ILE A 240 15.96 -21.85 19.52
N LYS A 241 17.03 -21.37 18.89
CA LYS A 241 17.92 -20.36 19.48
C LYS A 241 17.45 -18.98 19.08
N ILE A 242 16.73 -18.32 19.97
CA ILE A 242 16.31 -16.95 19.76
C ILE A 242 17.51 -15.99 19.85
N LYS A 243 17.67 -15.17 18.85
CA LYS A 243 18.67 -14.12 18.76
C LYS A 243 18.23 -12.87 19.55
N GLU A 244 16.96 -12.51 19.44
CA GLU A 244 16.42 -11.27 19.96
C GLU A 244 14.93 -11.41 20.29
N TYR A 245 14.47 -10.70 21.33
CA TYR A 245 13.06 -10.64 21.70
C TYR A 245 12.52 -9.23 21.59
N PHE A 246 11.26 -9.14 21.18
CA PHE A 246 10.49 -7.92 21.02
C PHE A 246 9.16 -8.04 21.77
N ILE A 247 8.62 -6.90 22.21
CA ILE A 247 7.32 -6.85 22.86
C ILE A 247 6.40 -5.94 22.06
N GLY A 248 5.18 -6.37 21.82
CA GLY A 248 4.09 -5.56 21.28
C GLY A 248 3.06 -5.30 22.36
N VAL A 249 2.57 -4.06 22.43
CA VAL A 249 1.53 -3.68 23.38
C VAL A 249 0.41 -2.94 22.68
N ASP A 250 -0.79 -3.47 22.84
CA ASP A 250 -2.02 -2.76 22.50
C ASP A 250 -2.76 -2.36 23.78
N TRP A 251 -3.08 -1.05 23.90
CA TRP A 251 -3.66 -0.52 25.13
C TRP A 251 -5.18 -0.70 25.12
N GLY A 252 -5.72 -1.38 26.14
CA GLY A 252 -7.14 -1.53 26.34
C GLY A 252 -7.51 -1.43 27.83
N PHE A 253 -8.74 -1.01 28.11
CA PHE A 253 -9.34 -1.04 29.45
C PHE A 253 -10.67 -1.80 29.40
N GLU A 254 -11.69 -1.26 28.74
CA GLU A 254 -12.96 -1.98 28.48
C GLU A 254 -12.76 -3.08 27.43
N HIS A 255 -11.96 -2.83 26.41
CA HIS A 255 -11.41 -3.84 25.51
C HIS A 255 -10.19 -4.51 26.15
N TYR A 256 -9.71 -5.58 25.53
CA TYR A 256 -8.50 -6.23 26.03
C TYR A 256 -7.28 -5.34 25.81
N GLY A 257 -6.57 -5.01 26.89
CA GLY A 257 -5.19 -4.63 26.76
C GLY A 257 -4.37 -5.89 26.52
N THR A 258 -3.38 -5.82 25.63
CA THR A 258 -2.63 -6.99 25.18
C THR A 258 -1.13 -6.73 25.18
N LEU A 259 -0.38 -7.73 25.67
CA LEU A 259 1.06 -7.81 25.57
C LEU A 259 1.42 -9.11 24.85
N VAL A 260 2.21 -8.99 23.79
CA VAL A 260 2.78 -10.14 23.05
C VAL A 260 4.29 -10.10 23.11
N VAL A 261 4.91 -11.28 23.30
CA VAL A 261 6.37 -11.45 23.23
C VAL A 261 6.68 -12.26 21.97
N ILE A 262 7.53 -11.69 21.11
CA ILE A 262 7.97 -12.30 19.86
C ILE A 262 9.49 -12.48 19.89
N GLY A 263 9.96 -13.71 19.70
CA GLY A 263 11.37 -14.02 19.50
C GLY A 263 11.70 -14.09 18.01
N MET A 264 12.91 -13.69 17.64
CA MET A 264 13.47 -13.82 16.30
C MET A 264 14.75 -14.65 16.36
N ASP A 265 14.88 -15.66 15.50
CA ASP A 265 16.11 -16.43 15.34
C ASP A 265 17.13 -15.77 14.40
N LYS A 266 18.23 -16.44 14.11
CA LYS A 266 19.28 -15.92 13.22
C LYS A 266 18.89 -15.92 11.75
N GLU A 267 17.94 -16.78 11.37
CA GLU A 267 17.39 -16.91 10.02
C GLU A 267 16.19 -15.99 9.78
N GLU A 268 15.91 -15.09 10.74
CA GLU A 268 14.75 -14.17 10.71
C GLU A 268 13.39 -14.90 10.70
N ASN A 269 13.29 -16.10 11.29
CA ASN A 269 12.00 -16.67 11.64
C ASN A 269 11.52 -16.05 12.96
N TYR A 270 10.20 -15.83 13.06
CA TYR A 270 9.57 -15.19 14.20
C TYR A 270 8.69 -16.15 14.96
N TYR A 271 8.70 -16.05 16.27
CA TYR A 271 8.01 -16.96 17.18
C TYR A 271 7.22 -16.16 18.21
N ILE A 272 5.89 -16.25 18.18
CA ILE A 272 5.03 -15.69 19.23
C ILE A 272 5.13 -16.65 20.43
N VAL A 273 5.84 -16.22 21.47
CA VAL A 273 6.19 -17.11 22.61
C VAL A 273 5.28 -16.93 23.81
N GLU A 274 4.77 -15.72 24.02
CA GLU A 274 3.85 -15.42 25.12
C GLU A 274 2.84 -14.36 24.71
N ILE A 275 1.60 -14.52 25.17
CA ILE A 275 0.51 -13.58 25.03
C ILE A 275 -0.16 -13.39 26.38
N ILE A 276 -0.38 -12.14 26.77
CA ILE A 276 -1.14 -11.76 27.96
C ILE A 276 -2.19 -10.76 27.49
N ALA A 277 -3.47 -11.12 27.65
CA ALA A 277 -4.61 -10.27 27.32
C ALA A 277 -5.51 -10.14 28.56
N LYS A 278 -5.81 -8.90 28.97
CA LYS A 278 -6.62 -8.61 30.16
C LYS A 278 -7.48 -7.38 29.94
N GLN A 279 -8.68 -7.39 30.50
CA GLN A 279 -9.58 -6.24 30.59
C GLN A 279 -9.52 -5.62 31.99
N PHE A 280 -9.93 -4.36 32.08
CA PHE A 280 -10.07 -3.61 33.35
C PHE A 280 -8.79 -3.52 34.16
N GLN A 281 -7.65 -3.43 33.48
CA GLN A 281 -6.35 -3.27 34.13
C GLN A 281 -5.81 -1.85 33.93
N TYR A 282 -5.40 -1.21 35.01
CA TYR A 282 -4.81 0.12 34.97
C TYR A 282 -3.32 0.05 34.58
N TYR A 283 -2.83 1.13 33.96
CA TYR A 283 -1.47 1.19 33.47
C TYR A 283 -0.44 1.11 34.59
N GLU A 284 -0.54 1.96 35.62
CA GLU A 284 0.45 2.06 36.68
C GLU A 284 0.51 0.80 37.56
N GLU A 285 -0.66 0.20 37.87
CA GLU A 285 -0.75 -0.93 38.78
C GLU A 285 -0.50 -2.28 38.09
N TYR A 286 -0.81 -2.41 36.82
CA TYR A 286 -0.74 -3.69 36.13
C TYR A 286 0.19 -3.69 34.92
N TRP A 287 -0.07 -2.85 33.90
CA TRP A 287 0.68 -2.95 32.63
C TRP A 287 2.11 -2.54 32.76
N LYS A 288 2.40 -1.44 33.44
CA LYS A 288 3.76 -0.90 33.60
C LYS A 288 4.69 -1.88 34.36
N PRO A 289 4.34 -2.43 35.52
CA PRO A 289 5.15 -3.44 36.20
C PRO A 289 5.25 -4.75 35.41
N LEU A 290 4.17 -5.18 34.73
CA LEU A 290 4.18 -6.37 33.89
C LEU A 290 5.15 -6.24 32.72
N ILE A 291 5.12 -5.11 32.02
CA ILE A 291 6.04 -4.83 30.91
C ILE A 291 7.49 -4.87 31.42
N ALA A 292 7.79 -4.19 32.53
CA ALA A 292 9.12 -4.21 33.12
C ALA A 292 9.59 -5.63 33.48
N GLN A 293 8.69 -6.44 34.06
CA GLN A 293 8.96 -7.86 34.33
C GLN A 293 9.30 -8.64 33.06
N LYS A 294 8.50 -8.46 31.98
CA LYS A 294 8.71 -9.19 30.71
C LYS A 294 9.97 -8.74 29.98
N VAL A 295 10.28 -7.46 30.02
CA VAL A 295 11.55 -6.93 29.49
C VAL A 295 12.74 -7.60 30.18
N PHE A 296 12.70 -7.69 31.50
CA PHE A 296 13.76 -8.35 32.27
C PHE A 296 13.83 -9.87 31.98
N GLN A 297 12.67 -10.55 31.96
CA GLN A 297 12.56 -11.99 31.75
C GLN A 297 13.11 -12.42 30.39
N TYR A 298 12.76 -11.69 29.33
CA TYR A 298 13.12 -12.04 27.94
C TYR A 298 14.35 -11.25 27.44
N LYS A 299 14.84 -10.27 28.19
CA LYS A 299 15.84 -9.31 27.72
C LYS A 299 15.43 -8.66 26.41
N ALA A 300 14.14 -8.28 26.33
CA ALA A 300 13.58 -7.70 25.11
C ALA A 300 14.32 -6.39 24.76
N SER A 301 14.72 -6.28 23.51
CA SER A 301 15.50 -5.14 23.00
C SER A 301 14.65 -3.92 22.68
N ARG A 302 13.42 -4.13 22.22
CA ARG A 302 12.51 -3.06 21.81
C ARG A 302 11.06 -3.40 22.17
N ILE A 303 10.29 -2.36 22.46
CA ILE A 303 8.87 -2.47 22.76
C ILE A 303 8.11 -1.55 21.81
N PHE A 304 7.16 -2.11 21.07
CA PHE A 304 6.29 -1.40 20.13
C PHE A 304 4.91 -1.24 20.76
N CYS A 305 4.54 -0.01 21.07
CA CYS A 305 3.29 0.30 21.74
C CYS A 305 2.29 0.98 20.80
N ASP A 306 0.99 0.73 21.03
CA ASP A 306 -0.05 1.56 20.45
C ASP A 306 0.19 3.04 20.79
N SER A 307 0.14 3.90 19.76
CA SER A 307 0.38 5.34 19.88
C SER A 307 -0.78 6.14 20.50
N ALA A 308 -1.92 5.49 20.80
CA ALA A 308 -3.08 6.18 21.38
C ALA A 308 -2.82 6.73 22.81
N ARG A 309 -1.77 6.24 23.48
CA ARG A 309 -1.37 6.59 24.84
C ARG A 309 0.10 6.96 24.92
N ALA A 310 0.46 8.08 24.33
CA ALA A 310 1.85 8.56 24.29
C ALA A 310 2.44 8.75 25.70
N GLU A 311 1.60 9.09 26.69
CA GLU A 311 1.99 9.21 28.09
C GLU A 311 2.46 7.88 28.71
N TYR A 312 1.91 6.73 28.25
CA TYR A 312 2.34 5.41 28.72
C TYR A 312 3.71 5.02 28.15
N VAL A 313 3.93 5.32 26.88
CA VAL A 313 5.23 5.14 26.24
C VAL A 313 6.30 5.98 26.96
N LYS A 314 5.99 7.25 27.24
CA LYS A 314 6.88 8.11 28.01
C LYS A 314 7.18 7.54 29.40
N GLY A 315 6.17 7.04 30.12
CA GLY A 315 6.34 6.41 31.43
C GLY A 315 7.27 5.19 31.43
N LEU A 316 7.33 4.43 30.34
CA LEU A 316 8.28 3.34 30.15
C LEU A 316 9.71 3.87 29.88
N LEU A 317 9.85 4.89 29.03
CA LEU A 317 11.12 5.54 28.76
C LEU A 317 11.73 6.15 30.02
N ASP A 318 10.94 6.77 30.88
CA ASP A 318 11.37 7.34 32.15
C ASP A 318 11.90 6.26 33.14
N MET A 319 11.52 5.00 32.95
CA MET A 319 12.09 3.84 33.68
C MET A 319 13.33 3.25 33.00
N GLY A 320 13.82 3.83 31.91
CA GLY A 320 14.95 3.29 31.16
C GLY A 320 14.59 2.11 30.25
N ILE A 321 13.29 1.87 30.01
CA ILE A 321 12.80 0.83 29.11
C ILE A 321 12.61 1.44 27.72
N TYR A 322 13.29 0.90 26.71
CA TYR A 322 13.21 1.41 25.34
C TYR A 322 11.87 1.02 24.69
N ALA A 323 10.93 1.93 24.73
CA ALA A 323 9.60 1.80 24.15
C ALA A 323 9.36 2.87 23.09
N GLU A 324 8.66 2.51 22.03
CA GLU A 324 8.37 3.40 20.91
C GLU A 324 6.94 3.21 20.37
N ASN A 325 6.45 4.21 19.67
CA ASN A 325 5.16 4.13 19.01
C ASN A 325 5.22 3.18 17.81
N ALA A 326 4.33 2.22 17.77
CA ALA A 326 4.24 1.26 16.66
C ALA A 326 3.84 1.94 15.35
N LYS A 327 4.33 1.40 14.23
CA LYS A 327 3.83 1.71 12.88
C LYS A 327 2.50 0.98 12.69
N LYS A 328 1.44 1.70 12.28
CA LYS A 328 0.07 1.20 12.38
C LYS A 328 -0.67 1.01 11.05
N ASP A 329 0.01 1.04 9.92
CA ASP A 329 -0.68 0.77 8.66
C ASP A 329 -1.36 -0.61 8.71
N VAL A 330 -2.69 -0.61 8.56
CA VAL A 330 -3.50 -1.81 8.76
C VAL A 330 -3.34 -2.75 7.56
N LYS A 331 -3.54 -2.26 6.34
CA LYS A 331 -3.49 -3.10 5.13
C LYS A 331 -2.10 -3.70 4.91
N GLU A 332 -1.07 -2.85 4.86
CA GLU A 332 0.31 -3.31 4.66
C GLU A 332 0.77 -4.24 5.80
N GLY A 333 0.37 -3.93 7.03
CA GLY A 333 0.69 -4.77 8.18
C GLY A 333 0.00 -6.13 8.15
N ILE A 334 -1.26 -6.21 7.73
CA ILE A 334 -1.99 -7.46 7.54
C ILE A 334 -1.36 -8.30 6.42
N ASP A 335 -1.05 -7.69 5.28
CA ASP A 335 -0.41 -8.37 4.16
C ASP A 335 0.96 -8.94 4.56
N LEU A 336 1.73 -8.18 5.34
CA LEU A 336 3.01 -8.65 5.88
C LEU A 336 2.82 -9.89 6.76
N VAL A 337 1.97 -9.80 7.79
CA VAL A 337 1.75 -10.89 8.76
C VAL A 337 1.13 -12.12 8.08
N GLY A 338 0.14 -11.93 7.20
CA GLY A 338 -0.45 -13.01 6.39
C GLY A 338 0.60 -13.70 5.51
N GLY A 339 1.44 -12.93 4.83
CA GLY A 339 2.57 -13.44 4.06
C GLY A 339 3.58 -14.22 4.92
N MET A 340 3.83 -13.80 6.17
CA MET A 340 4.70 -14.52 7.10
C MET A 340 4.10 -15.85 7.56
N PHE A 341 2.78 -15.91 7.83
CA PHE A 341 2.09 -17.17 8.11
C PHE A 341 2.16 -18.12 6.91
N LYS A 342 1.86 -17.63 5.71
CA LYS A 342 1.93 -18.42 4.46
C LYS A 342 3.31 -19.02 4.23
N ARG A 343 4.38 -18.25 4.43
CA ARG A 343 5.78 -18.73 4.26
C ARG A 343 6.28 -19.58 5.41
N ARG A 344 5.52 -19.75 6.49
CA ARG A 344 5.90 -20.50 7.70
C ARG A 344 7.06 -19.90 8.48
N ILE A 345 7.37 -18.63 8.26
CA ILE A 345 8.41 -17.90 9.00
C ILE A 345 7.84 -17.21 10.26
N LEU A 346 6.52 -17.10 10.41
CA LEU A 346 5.87 -16.74 11.65
C LEU A 346 5.20 -17.96 12.27
N LYS A 347 5.64 -18.31 13.47
CA LYS A 347 5.12 -19.43 14.24
C LYS A 347 4.65 -18.98 15.62
N ILE A 348 3.85 -19.81 16.27
CA ILE A 348 3.31 -19.55 17.59
C ILE A 348 3.48 -20.77 18.48
N THR A 349 3.87 -20.59 19.73
CA THR A 349 3.91 -21.70 20.69
C THR A 349 2.49 -22.17 21.00
N GLU A 350 2.32 -23.46 21.28
CA GLU A 350 1.02 -24.04 21.65
C GLU A 350 0.38 -23.30 22.84
N LYS A 351 1.20 -22.89 23.83
CA LYS A 351 0.73 -22.12 24.98
C LYS A 351 0.18 -20.75 24.56
N ALA A 352 0.89 -20.02 23.69
CA ALA A 352 0.45 -18.73 23.20
C ALA A 352 -0.78 -18.86 22.28
N TYR A 353 -0.83 -19.90 21.45
CA TYR A 353 -1.98 -20.20 20.61
C TYR A 353 -3.26 -20.42 21.41
N ASN A 354 -3.20 -21.21 22.48
CA ASN A 354 -4.34 -21.50 23.35
C ASN A 354 -4.76 -20.33 24.28
N SER A 355 -4.26 -19.13 24.03
CA SER A 355 -4.73 -17.88 24.64
C SER A 355 -5.86 -17.24 23.81
N LYS A 356 -6.12 -15.95 24.01
CA LYS A 356 -7.07 -15.16 23.20
C LYS A 356 -6.74 -15.17 21.68
N PHE A 357 -5.50 -15.45 21.28
CA PHE A 357 -5.10 -15.55 19.88
C PHE A 357 -5.97 -16.56 19.10
N LYS A 358 -6.29 -17.72 19.70
CA LYS A 358 -7.10 -18.74 19.03
C LYS A 358 -8.48 -18.22 18.64
N ASP A 359 -9.10 -17.44 19.51
CA ASP A 359 -10.43 -16.89 19.23
C ASP A 359 -10.34 -15.81 18.14
N GLU A 360 -9.33 -14.93 18.22
CA GLU A 360 -9.15 -13.82 17.28
C GLU A 360 -8.77 -14.27 15.89
N ILE A 361 -7.83 -15.22 15.74
CA ILE A 361 -7.31 -15.63 14.42
C ILE A 361 -8.42 -16.12 13.47
N TYR A 362 -9.51 -16.67 14.02
CA TYR A 362 -10.66 -17.16 13.26
C TYR A 362 -11.86 -16.18 13.26
N SER A 363 -11.90 -15.21 14.17
CA SER A 363 -12.98 -14.23 14.27
C SER A 363 -12.64 -12.90 13.58
N TYR A 364 -11.36 -12.64 13.32
CA TYR A 364 -10.92 -11.42 12.64
C TYR A 364 -11.24 -11.53 11.16
N VAL A 365 -12.25 -10.79 10.72
CA VAL A 365 -12.84 -10.90 9.39
C VAL A 365 -12.83 -9.57 8.67
N TRP A 366 -12.86 -9.64 7.34
CA TRP A 366 -12.99 -8.46 6.48
C TRP A 366 -14.39 -7.89 6.51
N GLY A 367 -14.50 -6.59 6.66
CA GLY A 367 -15.74 -5.82 6.54
C GLY A 367 -16.05 -5.36 5.12
N LYS A 368 -17.18 -4.66 4.96
CA LYS A 368 -17.71 -4.26 3.65
C LYS A 368 -16.82 -3.30 2.83
N ASN A 369 -15.92 -2.56 3.49
CA ASN A 369 -15.09 -1.52 2.85
C ASN A 369 -13.63 -1.95 2.69
N ASP A 370 -13.32 -3.24 2.70
CA ASP A 370 -11.96 -3.76 2.73
C ASP A 370 -11.12 -3.28 3.92
N GLU A 371 -11.79 -2.95 4.98
CA GLU A 371 -11.20 -2.76 6.30
C GLU A 371 -11.60 -3.96 7.15
N PRO A 372 -10.70 -4.49 7.98
CA PRO A 372 -11.09 -5.52 8.92
C PRO A 372 -12.10 -4.96 9.91
N VAL A 373 -13.01 -5.81 10.38
CA VAL A 373 -13.93 -5.47 11.47
C VAL A 373 -13.10 -5.24 12.72
N LYS A 374 -13.24 -4.06 13.35
CA LYS A 374 -12.51 -3.70 14.57
C LYS A 374 -13.14 -4.37 15.81
N GLU A 375 -13.17 -5.67 15.78
CA GLU A 375 -13.63 -6.53 16.86
C GLU A 375 -12.73 -7.77 16.86
N HIS A 376 -12.32 -8.24 18.01
CA HIS A 376 -11.46 -9.42 18.15
C HIS A 376 -10.09 -9.30 17.44
N ASP A 377 -9.44 -8.16 17.59
CA ASP A 377 -8.16 -7.84 16.92
C ASP A 377 -7.03 -7.41 17.88
N ASP A 378 -7.29 -7.30 19.18
CA ASP A 378 -6.36 -6.76 20.17
C ASP A 378 -5.00 -7.50 20.19
N VAL A 379 -5.01 -8.85 20.13
CA VAL A 379 -3.78 -9.67 20.09
C VAL A 379 -3.12 -9.58 18.72
N LEU A 380 -3.92 -9.65 17.66
CA LEU A 380 -3.42 -9.62 16.28
C LEU A 380 -2.82 -8.26 15.94
N ASP A 381 -3.37 -7.18 16.49
CA ASP A 381 -2.84 -5.84 16.37
C ASP A 381 -1.51 -5.70 17.10
N ALA A 382 -1.38 -6.21 18.34
CA ALA A 382 -0.11 -6.22 19.05
C ALA A 382 0.98 -7.03 18.31
N VAL A 383 0.64 -8.16 17.68
CA VAL A 383 1.54 -8.92 16.80
C VAL A 383 1.95 -8.08 15.59
N ARG A 384 1.00 -7.44 14.92
CA ARG A 384 1.22 -6.58 13.76
C ARG A 384 2.11 -5.40 14.09
N TYR A 385 1.92 -4.77 15.24
CA TYR A 385 2.75 -3.64 15.69
C TYR A 385 4.23 -4.01 15.75
N VAL A 386 4.60 -5.16 16.30
CA VAL A 386 5.99 -5.63 16.32
C VAL A 386 6.50 -5.88 14.91
N LEU A 387 5.84 -6.76 14.18
CA LEU A 387 6.38 -7.28 12.92
C LEU A 387 6.44 -6.19 11.84
N TYR A 388 5.42 -5.33 11.77
CA TYR A 388 5.38 -4.27 10.79
C TYR A 388 6.38 -3.14 11.11
N SER A 389 6.53 -2.76 12.40
CA SER A 389 7.52 -1.75 12.80
C SER A 389 8.94 -2.21 12.52
N LEU A 390 9.29 -3.45 12.86
CA LEU A 390 10.61 -4.02 12.55
C LEU A 390 10.92 -3.97 11.06
N LYS A 391 9.95 -4.30 10.20
CA LYS A 391 10.15 -4.27 8.75
C LYS A 391 10.30 -2.86 8.19
N LYS A 392 9.56 -1.90 8.68
CA LYS A 392 9.70 -0.49 8.26
C LYS A 392 11.03 0.12 8.65
N ASP A 393 11.61 -0.29 9.78
CA ASP A 393 12.89 0.23 10.27
C ASP A 393 14.10 -0.34 9.51
N GLN A 394 13.96 -1.51 8.88
CA GLN A 394 15.01 -2.11 8.04
C GLN A 394 15.19 -1.43 6.66
N GLY A 395 14.64 -0.23 6.47
CA GLY A 395 14.90 0.57 5.26
C GLY A 395 13.89 0.39 4.13
N GLY A 396 12.64 0.41 4.50
CA GLY A 396 11.51 0.26 3.57
C GLY A 396 11.24 -1.22 3.33
N ILE A 397 10.01 -1.50 2.94
CA ILE A 397 9.62 -2.84 2.51
C ILE A 397 10.55 -3.20 1.34
N ALA A 398 11.69 -3.80 1.63
CA ALA A 398 12.18 -4.81 0.72
C ALA A 398 11.02 -5.81 0.69
N TYR A 399 10.16 -5.70 -0.30
CA TYR A 399 9.19 -6.73 -0.58
C TYR A 399 10.01 -8.00 -0.61
N PHE A 400 9.78 -8.88 0.36
CA PHE A 400 10.39 -10.19 0.31
C PHE A 400 9.83 -10.84 -0.94
N TYR A 401 10.65 -10.79 -1.93
CA TYR A 401 10.47 -11.41 -3.20
C TYR A 401 10.84 -12.88 -3.13
#